data_9150533e2cc4484c77a80ea8d91ddafd
#
_entry.id   9150533e2cc4484c77a80ea8d91ddafd
#
_cell.length_a   1.000
_cell.length_b   1.000
_cell.length_c   1.000
_cell.angle_alpha   90.00
_cell.angle_beta   90.00
_cell.angle_gamma   90.00
#
_symmetry.space_group_name_H-M   'P 1'
#
loop_
_entity.id
_entity.type
_entity.pdbx_description
1 polymer ?
#
loop_
_entity_poly.entity_id
_entity_poly.type
_entity_poly.pdbx_seq_one_letter_code
_entity_poly.pdbx_strand_id
1 'polypeptide(L)'
;MNANWQPSRTGLLPKAVSEALSGSVPWDGKVAIELPYHGNASYKVDINGDLKNVSSRLPSPVSKPAGEPLPVKINVAGGLSSFDLTGSIGAKNHINSRWLLNHKLTLDRAILTTDSKGHSPLPDQPGIELNLPPMDGAQWLALFENGAANEVSSSVLFPPRIVLRTPSLALAGQQWNNVSLMSQPVAGGSQVEAQGREINAILTMRDNAPWLANVRYLYFNPASASGQNATENVAPQTATRLDFHGWPDLQLRCAECWLWGQKYGRIDGDVAIKGDTLTLSNGLVDTGFGRLTTNGVWVNAPSGVRTSLKGRLHGNKTDAFADFFGVSTPVKDSPFDIDYDLHWRAPPWSPDVASLNGIIKSHLGKGQFTDLSTGHAGQLLRLLSVDALLRKLRFDFSDTFSEGFYFDSINSTAWIKDGVLHTDDTLVDGLEADIAMKGSVDLVRRQLDLQAVVAPEISATVGVAAAFAVNPIVGAAVFAASKVLGPLWNKVSILRYRITGPIDQPQINEVLRQARSNKSNDLTIARNCRNLNR
;
A
#
# COMPACT_ATOMS: atom_id res chain seq x y z
N MET A 1 -6.61 35.58 -48.78
CA MET A 1 -5.98 36.24 -47.60
C MET A 1 -4.71 35.51 -47.25
N ASN A 2 -3.59 36.24 -47.05
CA ASN A 2 -2.34 35.63 -46.61
C ASN A 2 -1.92 36.34 -45.32
N ALA A 3 -1.51 35.60 -44.31
CA ALA A 3 -1.07 36.13 -43.04
C ALA A 3 -0.06 35.20 -42.37
N ASN A 4 0.53 35.67 -41.26
CA ASN A 4 1.47 34.90 -40.49
C ASN A 4 0.95 34.78 -39.03
N TRP A 5 0.75 33.57 -38.57
CA TRP A 5 0.24 33.29 -37.23
C TRP A 5 1.41 32.92 -36.29
N GLN A 6 1.39 33.44 -35.08
CA GLN A 6 2.34 33.11 -34.02
C GLN A 6 1.57 32.39 -32.88
N PRO A 7 1.72 31.08 -32.68
CA PRO A 7 0.99 30.31 -31.66
C PRO A 7 1.18 30.85 -30.24
N SER A 8 2.38 31.32 -29.91
CA SER A 8 2.72 31.86 -28.60
C SER A 8 2.03 33.21 -28.24
N ARG A 9 1.38 33.89 -29.22
CA ARG A 9 0.78 35.20 -29.01
C ARG A 9 -0.75 35.25 -29.12
N THR A 10 -1.39 34.11 -29.32
CA THR A 10 -2.84 34.10 -29.64
C THR A 10 -3.76 34.30 -28.44
N GLY A 11 -3.31 34.14 -27.19
CA GLY A 11 -4.17 34.20 -26.00
C GLY A 11 -5.29 33.14 -25.98
N LEU A 12 -5.33 32.22 -26.94
CA LEU A 12 -6.30 31.12 -27.04
C LEU A 12 -5.84 29.86 -26.32
N LEU A 13 -4.54 29.77 -26.02
CA LEU A 13 -3.93 28.60 -25.38
C LEU A 13 -3.58 28.91 -23.92
N PRO A 14 -3.64 27.95 -23.03
CA PRO A 14 -3.10 28.10 -21.69
C PRO A 14 -1.64 28.55 -21.73
N LYS A 15 -1.21 29.38 -20.78
CA LYS A 15 0.13 29.98 -20.74
C LYS A 15 1.25 28.94 -20.85
N ALA A 16 1.16 27.85 -20.09
CA ALA A 16 2.13 26.76 -20.13
C ALA A 16 2.26 26.11 -21.53
N VAL A 17 1.16 26.01 -22.27
CA VAL A 17 1.16 25.49 -23.63
C VAL A 17 1.73 26.53 -24.60
N SER A 18 1.34 27.79 -24.50
CA SER A 18 1.81 28.85 -25.40
C SER A 18 3.31 29.12 -25.25
N GLU A 19 3.87 29.05 -24.04
CA GLU A 19 5.31 29.20 -23.74
C GLU A 19 6.16 28.01 -24.25
N ALA A 20 5.55 26.84 -24.41
CA ALA A 20 6.21 25.67 -24.97
C ALA A 20 6.27 25.69 -26.51
N LEU A 21 5.55 26.60 -27.16
CA LEU A 21 5.50 26.76 -28.61
C LEU A 21 6.34 27.97 -29.06
N SER A 22 7.09 27.83 -30.15
CA SER A 22 7.82 28.94 -30.75
C SER A 22 7.78 28.85 -32.27
N GLY A 23 8.00 30.00 -32.95
CA GLY A 23 7.96 30.10 -34.41
C GLY A 23 6.69 30.74 -34.94
N SER A 24 6.54 30.67 -36.25
CA SER A 24 5.40 31.27 -36.96
C SER A 24 4.94 30.41 -38.15
N VAL A 25 3.67 30.53 -38.44
CA VAL A 25 2.99 29.75 -39.51
C VAL A 25 2.51 30.70 -40.57
N PRO A 26 3.12 30.71 -41.76
CA PRO A 26 2.50 31.36 -42.93
C PRO A 26 1.27 30.54 -43.33
N TRP A 27 0.17 31.21 -43.54
CA TRP A 27 -1.08 30.57 -43.96
C TRP A 27 -1.77 31.36 -45.06
N ASP A 28 -2.51 30.63 -45.90
CA ASP A 28 -3.44 31.18 -46.89
C ASP A 28 -4.87 30.77 -46.58
N GLY A 29 -5.79 31.64 -46.89
CA GLY A 29 -7.20 31.36 -46.66
C GLY A 29 -8.12 31.91 -47.76
N LYS A 30 -9.18 31.16 -48.01
CA LYS A 30 -10.28 31.53 -48.88
C LYS A 30 -11.55 31.67 -48.04
N VAL A 31 -12.31 32.75 -48.29
CA VAL A 31 -13.59 32.99 -47.63
C VAL A 31 -14.66 33.07 -48.70
N ALA A 32 -15.71 32.29 -48.56
CA ALA A 32 -16.93 32.37 -49.38
C ALA A 32 -18.11 32.71 -48.45
N ILE A 33 -18.87 33.73 -48.81
CA ILE A 33 -20.07 34.16 -48.08
C ILE A 33 -21.26 34.02 -49.01
N GLU A 34 -22.28 33.32 -48.54
CA GLU A 34 -23.55 33.13 -49.23
C GLU A 34 -24.62 33.97 -48.55
N LEU A 35 -25.19 34.91 -49.28
CA LEU A 35 -26.25 35.79 -48.83
C LEU A 35 -27.52 35.50 -49.64
N PRO A 36 -28.31 34.50 -49.25
CA PRO A 36 -29.53 34.13 -49.99
C PRO A 36 -30.57 35.25 -49.87
N TYR A 37 -31.38 35.42 -50.89
CA TYR A 37 -32.48 36.41 -50.93
C TYR A 37 -33.53 36.13 -49.86
N HIS A 38 -33.71 34.86 -49.50
CA HIS A 38 -34.52 34.37 -48.41
C HIS A 38 -33.71 33.32 -47.61
N GLY A 39 -33.62 33.50 -46.29
CA GLY A 39 -32.88 32.58 -45.39
C GLY A 39 -31.73 33.26 -44.67
N ASN A 40 -30.94 32.47 -43.94
CA ASN A 40 -29.83 32.96 -43.11
C ASN A 40 -28.55 33.03 -43.96
N ALA A 41 -27.73 34.03 -43.69
CA ALA A 41 -26.37 34.13 -44.25
C ALA A 41 -25.52 32.95 -43.77
N SER A 42 -24.71 32.40 -44.67
CA SER A 42 -23.73 31.36 -44.36
C SER A 42 -22.36 31.73 -44.92
N TYR A 43 -21.34 31.13 -44.33
CA TYR A 43 -19.97 31.32 -44.79
C TYR A 43 -19.18 30.01 -44.76
N LYS A 44 -18.17 29.94 -45.64
CA LYS A 44 -17.16 28.88 -45.65
C LYS A 44 -15.79 29.52 -45.68
N VAL A 45 -14.88 29.01 -44.84
CA VAL A 45 -13.49 29.47 -44.76
C VAL A 45 -12.58 28.27 -44.90
N ASP A 46 -11.69 28.28 -45.87
CA ASP A 46 -10.68 27.25 -46.08
C ASP A 46 -9.32 27.88 -45.74
N ILE A 47 -8.58 27.29 -44.81
CA ILE A 47 -7.27 27.74 -44.37
C ILE A 47 -6.26 26.63 -44.60
N ASN A 48 -5.12 26.96 -45.24
CA ASN A 48 -4.00 26.06 -45.41
C ASN A 48 -2.75 26.70 -44.79
N GLY A 49 -1.94 25.89 -44.11
CA GLY A 49 -0.68 26.32 -43.51
C GLY A 49 0.28 25.17 -43.37
N ASP A 50 1.50 25.47 -42.97
CA ASP A 50 2.49 24.44 -42.63
C ASP A 50 3.21 24.85 -41.33
N LEU A 51 3.13 23.98 -40.32
CA LEU A 51 3.82 24.14 -39.04
C LEU A 51 5.32 23.84 -39.14
N LYS A 52 5.93 23.80 -40.30
CA LYS A 52 7.36 23.53 -40.51
C LYS A 52 8.27 24.38 -39.63
N ASN A 53 7.97 25.67 -39.50
CA ASN A 53 8.77 26.63 -38.73
C ASN A 53 8.35 26.73 -37.27
N VAL A 54 7.39 25.91 -36.81
CA VAL A 54 6.99 25.85 -35.39
C VAL A 54 7.75 24.73 -34.71
N SER A 55 8.31 25.03 -33.55
CA SER A 55 8.79 24.00 -32.62
C SER A 55 7.84 23.88 -31.42
N SER A 56 7.68 22.68 -30.93
CA SER A 56 6.90 22.34 -29.73
C SER A 56 7.77 21.58 -28.74
N ARG A 57 7.91 22.13 -27.52
CA ARG A 57 8.55 21.47 -26.39
C ARG A 57 7.54 20.74 -25.49
N LEU A 58 6.28 20.68 -25.92
CA LEU A 58 5.26 19.90 -25.23
C LEU A 58 5.64 18.41 -25.22
N PRO A 59 5.20 17.64 -24.23
CA PRO A 59 5.41 16.19 -24.21
C PRO A 59 4.81 15.49 -25.44
N SER A 60 5.32 14.31 -25.75
CA SER A 60 4.72 13.43 -26.77
C SER A 60 3.21 13.23 -26.50
N PRO A 61 2.35 13.27 -27.51
CA PRO A 61 2.63 13.18 -28.95
C PRO A 61 2.74 14.52 -29.69
N VAL A 62 2.74 15.64 -28.99
CA VAL A 62 2.73 16.98 -29.60
C VAL A 62 4.10 17.67 -29.61
N SER A 63 5.16 16.97 -29.21
CA SER A 63 6.53 17.45 -29.37
C SER A 63 6.92 17.50 -30.85
N LYS A 64 7.64 18.56 -31.26
CA LYS A 64 8.06 18.75 -32.64
C LYS A 64 9.27 19.67 -32.74
N PRO A 65 10.35 19.29 -33.43
CA PRO A 65 11.43 20.20 -33.77
C PRO A 65 11.02 21.16 -34.90
N ALA A 66 11.64 22.32 -34.96
CA ALA A 66 11.52 23.19 -36.13
C ALA A 66 12.16 22.54 -37.37
N GLY A 67 11.66 22.87 -38.54
CA GLY A 67 12.16 22.35 -39.83
C GLY A 67 11.43 21.11 -40.36
N GLU A 68 10.69 20.40 -39.54
CA GLU A 68 9.88 19.25 -39.94
C GLU A 68 8.53 19.72 -40.52
N PRO A 69 8.21 19.40 -41.79
CA PRO A 69 6.94 19.78 -42.40
C PRO A 69 5.75 19.13 -41.71
N LEU A 70 4.76 19.92 -41.35
CA LEU A 70 3.50 19.45 -40.78
C LEU A 70 2.35 20.29 -41.34
N PRO A 71 1.81 19.89 -42.50
CA PRO A 71 0.75 20.65 -43.17
C PRO A 71 -0.53 20.66 -42.32
N VAL A 72 -1.19 21.82 -42.31
CA VAL A 72 -2.47 22.02 -41.62
C VAL A 72 -3.51 22.47 -42.65
N LYS A 73 -4.68 21.83 -42.62
CA LYS A 73 -5.84 22.23 -43.37
C LYS A 73 -7.01 22.40 -42.43
N ILE A 74 -7.69 23.52 -42.47
CA ILE A 74 -8.86 23.85 -41.66
C ILE A 74 -9.98 24.31 -42.55
N ASN A 75 -11.15 23.71 -42.42
CA ASN A 75 -12.38 24.10 -43.07
C ASN A 75 -13.38 24.53 -42.02
N VAL A 76 -13.91 25.70 -42.14
CA VAL A 76 -14.95 26.26 -41.25
C VAL A 76 -16.20 26.48 -42.08
N ALA A 77 -17.35 26.02 -41.62
CA ALA A 77 -18.63 26.25 -42.27
C ALA A 77 -19.66 26.66 -41.20
N GLY A 78 -20.38 27.73 -41.40
CA GLY A 78 -21.32 28.19 -40.38
C GLY A 78 -22.21 29.34 -40.81
N GLY A 79 -22.92 29.87 -39.86
CA GLY A 79 -23.83 31.00 -39.95
C GLY A 79 -23.59 32.03 -38.84
N LEU A 80 -24.63 32.80 -38.51
CA LEU A 80 -24.55 33.89 -37.53
C LEU A 80 -24.47 33.42 -36.06
N SER A 81 -24.93 32.22 -35.76
CA SER A 81 -25.03 31.72 -34.39
C SER A 81 -24.05 30.58 -34.06
N SER A 82 -23.55 29.87 -35.06
CA SER A 82 -22.66 28.72 -34.86
C SER A 82 -21.84 28.41 -36.11
N PHE A 83 -20.74 27.70 -35.93
CA PHE A 83 -19.97 27.11 -37.02
C PHE A 83 -19.39 25.77 -36.62
N ASP A 84 -19.18 24.93 -37.61
CA ASP A 84 -18.43 23.70 -37.54
C ASP A 84 -17.03 23.91 -38.11
N LEU A 85 -16.01 23.41 -37.41
CA LEU A 85 -14.63 23.42 -37.86
C LEU A 85 -14.15 21.97 -37.99
N THR A 86 -13.73 21.64 -39.20
CA THR A 86 -13.03 20.38 -39.47
C THR A 86 -11.60 20.68 -39.91
N GLY A 87 -10.64 19.85 -39.48
CA GLY A 87 -9.26 20.10 -39.85
C GLY A 87 -8.41 18.84 -39.80
N SER A 88 -7.26 18.92 -40.49
CA SER A 88 -6.21 17.92 -40.40
C SER A 88 -4.87 18.55 -40.09
N ILE A 89 -4.07 17.88 -39.23
CA ILE A 89 -2.71 18.26 -38.88
C ILE A 89 -1.81 17.10 -39.28
N GLY A 90 -1.02 17.29 -40.32
CA GLY A 90 -0.35 16.19 -41.01
C GLY A 90 -1.36 15.24 -41.67
N ALA A 91 -0.95 13.97 -41.86
CA ALA A 91 -1.76 12.96 -42.53
C ALA A 91 -2.69 12.16 -41.60
N LYS A 92 -2.45 12.23 -40.29
CA LYS A 92 -3.03 11.26 -39.33
C LYS A 92 -3.89 11.90 -38.24
N ASN A 93 -3.74 13.19 -37.98
CA ASN A 93 -4.45 13.87 -36.91
C ASN A 93 -5.63 14.67 -37.50
N HIS A 94 -6.82 14.40 -37.00
CA HIS A 94 -8.05 15.03 -37.45
C HIS A 94 -8.80 15.66 -36.29
N ILE A 95 -9.27 16.88 -36.51
CA ILE A 95 -10.11 17.61 -35.55
C ILE A 95 -11.48 17.84 -36.17
N ASN A 96 -12.51 17.70 -35.36
CA ASN A 96 -13.88 18.11 -35.70
C ASN A 96 -14.46 18.81 -34.48
N SER A 97 -15.03 20.00 -34.62
CA SER A 97 -15.55 20.79 -33.51
C SER A 97 -16.72 21.67 -33.92
N ARG A 98 -17.64 21.87 -33.00
CA ARG A 98 -18.77 22.81 -33.12
C ARG A 98 -18.61 23.95 -32.15
N TRP A 99 -18.78 25.15 -32.64
CA TRP A 99 -18.64 26.41 -31.95
C TRP A 99 -19.92 27.22 -31.96
N LEU A 100 -20.23 27.87 -30.83
CA LEU A 100 -21.38 28.76 -30.69
C LEU A 100 -20.89 30.20 -30.65
N LEU A 101 -21.53 31.05 -31.42
CA LEU A 101 -21.28 32.49 -31.49
C LEU A 101 -22.30 33.22 -30.63
N ASN A 102 -22.16 33.08 -29.29
CA ASN A 102 -22.97 33.80 -28.31
C ASN A 102 -22.24 35.08 -27.86
N HIS A 103 -22.51 35.61 -26.66
CA HIS A 103 -21.78 36.75 -26.13
C HIS A 103 -20.26 36.48 -26.00
N LYS A 104 -19.86 35.23 -25.82
CA LYS A 104 -18.48 34.74 -25.90
C LYS A 104 -18.42 33.56 -26.87
N LEU A 105 -17.28 33.44 -27.53
CA LEU A 105 -17.00 32.24 -28.34
C LEU A 105 -16.98 31.00 -27.43
N THR A 106 -17.87 30.06 -27.70
CA THR A 106 -18.05 28.87 -26.87
C THR A 106 -17.82 27.60 -27.70
N LEU A 107 -16.88 26.77 -27.27
CA LEU A 107 -16.73 25.43 -27.81
C LEU A 107 -17.84 24.54 -27.22
N ASP A 108 -18.73 24.03 -28.07
CA ASP A 108 -19.79 23.11 -27.66
C ASP A 108 -19.26 21.67 -27.61
N ARG A 109 -18.71 21.20 -28.71
CA ARG A 109 -18.20 19.83 -28.86
C ARG A 109 -16.91 19.85 -29.66
N ALA A 110 -15.98 18.97 -29.29
CA ALA A 110 -14.80 18.73 -30.12
C ALA A 110 -14.36 17.26 -30.00
N ILE A 111 -13.80 16.76 -31.07
CA ILE A 111 -13.07 15.51 -31.09
C ILE A 111 -11.75 15.69 -31.83
N LEU A 112 -10.67 15.28 -31.19
CA LEU A 112 -9.35 15.13 -31.79
C LEU A 112 -9.02 13.65 -31.87
N THR A 113 -8.75 13.15 -33.07
CA THR A 113 -8.38 11.76 -33.29
C THR A 113 -7.04 11.68 -33.99
N THR A 114 -6.16 10.86 -33.46
CA THR A 114 -4.86 10.55 -34.07
C THR A 114 -4.91 9.18 -34.74
N ASP A 115 -4.01 8.96 -35.71
CA ASP A 115 -3.89 7.72 -36.48
C ASP A 115 -5.20 7.28 -37.22
N SER A 116 -6.11 8.23 -37.49
CA SER A 116 -7.34 7.96 -38.19
C SER A 116 -7.22 8.21 -39.68
N LYS A 117 -8.07 7.55 -40.48
CA LYS A 117 -8.15 7.75 -41.94
C LYS A 117 -9.10 8.88 -42.35
N GLY A 118 -9.66 9.60 -41.40
CA GLY A 118 -10.61 10.68 -41.68
C GLY A 118 -11.20 11.27 -40.39
N HIS A 119 -12.09 12.25 -40.57
CA HIS A 119 -12.73 12.95 -39.45
C HIS A 119 -13.72 12.04 -38.72
N SER A 120 -13.60 11.98 -37.40
CA SER A 120 -14.58 11.33 -36.54
C SER A 120 -15.84 12.21 -36.39
N PRO A 121 -17.03 11.62 -36.19
CA PRO A 121 -18.23 12.37 -35.86
C PRO A 121 -18.06 13.14 -34.54
N LEU A 122 -18.79 14.24 -34.40
CA LEU A 122 -18.84 14.98 -33.14
C LEU A 122 -19.39 14.11 -31.99
N PRO A 123 -18.94 14.33 -30.77
CA PRO A 123 -19.53 13.67 -29.60
C PRO A 123 -21.03 13.94 -29.46
N ASP A 124 -21.80 13.00 -28.94
CA ASP A 124 -23.25 13.16 -28.72
C ASP A 124 -23.57 14.23 -27.67
N GLN A 125 -22.69 14.40 -26.69
CA GLN A 125 -22.84 15.36 -25.60
C GLN A 125 -21.81 16.49 -25.70
N PRO A 126 -22.13 17.71 -25.21
CA PRO A 126 -21.15 18.78 -25.07
C PRO A 126 -19.89 18.31 -24.33
N GLY A 127 -18.71 18.56 -24.92
CA GLY A 127 -17.46 18.08 -24.32
C GLY A 127 -16.33 18.01 -25.34
N ILE A 128 -15.16 17.69 -24.84
CA ILE A 128 -13.94 17.47 -25.64
C ILE A 128 -13.56 15.99 -25.56
N GLU A 129 -13.42 15.33 -26.69
CA GLU A 129 -12.90 13.95 -26.78
C GLU A 129 -11.54 13.94 -27.47
N LEU A 130 -10.58 13.33 -26.81
CA LEU A 130 -9.19 13.21 -27.24
C LEU A 130 -8.84 11.73 -27.40
N ASN A 131 -8.68 11.28 -28.64
CA ASN A 131 -8.20 9.94 -28.96
C ASN A 131 -6.73 10.07 -29.38
N LEU A 132 -5.83 9.84 -28.42
CA LEU A 132 -4.40 10.10 -28.55
C LEU A 132 -3.60 8.79 -28.66
N PRO A 133 -2.42 8.80 -29.30
CA PRO A 133 -1.50 7.67 -29.30
C PRO A 133 -0.93 7.44 -27.89
N PRO A 134 -0.06 6.43 -27.68
CA PRO A 134 0.63 6.23 -26.43
C PRO A 134 1.28 7.53 -25.91
N MET A 135 1.14 7.81 -24.61
CA MET A 135 1.60 9.05 -24.01
C MET A 135 2.24 8.87 -22.65
N ASP A 136 3.10 9.80 -22.27
CA ASP A 136 3.72 9.90 -20.96
C ASP A 136 2.95 10.89 -20.08
N GLY A 137 2.13 10.37 -19.19
CA GLY A 137 1.31 11.17 -18.28
C GLY A 137 2.13 11.92 -17.23
N ALA A 138 3.30 11.41 -16.83
CA ALA A 138 4.14 12.09 -15.85
C ALA A 138 4.69 13.40 -16.41
N GLN A 139 5.13 13.42 -17.67
CA GLN A 139 5.59 14.65 -18.33
C GLN A 139 4.46 15.67 -18.47
N TRP A 140 3.26 15.22 -18.77
CA TRP A 140 2.08 16.10 -18.87
C TRP A 140 1.68 16.68 -17.52
N LEU A 141 1.69 15.89 -16.45
CA LEU A 141 1.42 16.37 -15.09
C LEU A 141 2.43 17.44 -14.67
N ALA A 142 3.73 17.19 -14.86
CA ALA A 142 4.78 18.15 -14.54
C ALA A 142 4.62 19.48 -15.28
N LEU A 143 4.11 19.48 -16.52
CA LEU A 143 3.80 20.69 -17.26
C LEU A 143 2.68 21.50 -16.61
N PHE A 144 1.65 20.85 -16.10
CA PHE A 144 0.50 21.49 -15.48
C PHE A 144 0.79 21.95 -14.04
N GLU A 145 1.56 21.20 -13.27
CA GLU A 145 1.98 21.59 -11.92
C GLU A 145 2.85 22.86 -11.93
N ASN A 146 3.72 23.00 -12.94
CA ASN A 146 4.64 24.13 -13.04
C ASN A 146 4.05 25.40 -13.67
N GLY A 147 2.86 25.36 -14.28
CA GLY A 147 2.40 26.51 -15.07
C GLY A 147 0.90 26.78 -15.15
N ALA A 148 0.06 25.95 -14.61
CA ALA A 148 -1.33 25.93 -15.09
C ALA A 148 -2.42 26.41 -14.13
N ALA A 149 -2.12 26.78 -12.92
CA ALA A 149 -3.18 27.11 -11.96
C ALA A 149 -3.86 28.48 -12.20
N ASN A 150 -3.29 29.38 -13.02
CA ASN A 150 -3.84 30.74 -13.15
C ASN A 150 -3.85 31.24 -14.59
N GLU A 151 -5.03 31.72 -15.01
CA GLU A 151 -5.32 32.54 -16.16
C GLU A 151 -5.49 31.84 -17.51
N VAL A 152 -6.62 31.13 -17.66
CA VAL A 152 -7.24 30.99 -18.97
C VAL A 152 -7.86 32.33 -19.34
N SER A 153 -7.33 32.95 -20.41
CA SER A 153 -7.91 34.18 -20.97
C SER A 153 -9.43 33.96 -21.21
N SER A 154 -10.24 34.78 -20.60
CA SER A 154 -11.69 34.64 -20.53
C SER A 154 -12.46 34.86 -21.84
N SER A 155 -11.79 34.88 -22.99
CA SER A 155 -12.38 35.16 -24.31
C SER A 155 -13.09 33.95 -24.94
N VAL A 156 -12.70 32.72 -24.56
CA VAL A 156 -13.27 31.46 -25.04
C VAL A 156 -13.76 30.63 -23.88
N LEU A 157 -14.96 30.07 -24.01
CA LEU A 157 -15.52 29.13 -23.03
C LEU A 157 -15.34 27.71 -23.55
N PHE A 158 -14.79 26.83 -22.71
CA PHE A 158 -14.62 25.42 -23.00
C PHE A 158 -15.63 24.57 -22.21
N PRO A 159 -16.13 23.46 -22.77
CA PRO A 159 -17.00 22.56 -22.04
C PRO A 159 -16.22 21.86 -20.92
N PRO A 160 -16.83 21.67 -19.76
CA PRO A 160 -16.13 21.09 -18.61
C PRO A 160 -15.97 19.56 -18.69
N ARG A 161 -16.69 18.90 -19.61
CA ARG A 161 -16.55 17.47 -19.84
C ARG A 161 -15.39 17.21 -20.80
N ILE A 162 -14.42 16.40 -20.34
CA ILE A 162 -13.25 16.00 -21.14
C ILE A 162 -13.13 14.48 -21.08
N VAL A 163 -12.95 13.83 -22.22
CA VAL A 163 -12.68 12.40 -22.35
C VAL A 163 -11.35 12.23 -23.06
N LEU A 164 -10.44 11.51 -22.43
CA LEU A 164 -9.15 11.11 -23.00
C LEU A 164 -9.16 9.60 -23.20
N ARG A 165 -8.84 9.13 -24.40
CA ARG A 165 -8.61 7.72 -24.69
C ARG A 165 -7.22 7.54 -25.30
N THR A 166 -6.49 6.57 -24.77
CA THR A 166 -5.16 6.21 -25.28
C THR A 166 -4.91 4.71 -25.12
N PRO A 167 -4.25 4.05 -26.08
CA PRO A 167 -3.89 2.64 -25.95
C PRO A 167 -2.90 2.40 -24.82
N SER A 168 -2.09 3.40 -24.45
CA SER A 168 -1.11 3.28 -23.38
C SER A 168 -0.79 4.63 -22.75
N LEU A 169 -0.79 4.68 -21.41
CA LEU A 169 -0.43 5.83 -20.59
C LEU A 169 0.66 5.42 -19.60
N ALA A 170 1.85 6.01 -19.67
CA ALA A 170 2.90 5.85 -18.67
C ALA A 170 2.65 6.85 -17.54
N LEU A 171 2.40 6.35 -16.31
CA LEU A 171 2.14 7.18 -15.14
C LEU A 171 2.48 6.42 -13.86
N ALA A 172 3.08 7.13 -12.89
CA ALA A 172 3.46 6.58 -11.58
C ALA A 172 4.36 5.33 -11.65
N GLY A 173 5.28 5.30 -12.62
CA GLY A 173 6.22 4.19 -12.81
C GLY A 173 5.60 2.94 -13.45
N GLN A 174 4.35 3.00 -13.88
CA GLN A 174 3.63 1.92 -14.53
C GLN A 174 3.09 2.32 -15.88
N GLN A 175 2.94 1.34 -16.75
CA GLN A 175 2.22 1.48 -18.02
C GLN A 175 0.79 0.98 -17.85
N TRP A 176 -0.18 1.86 -18.12
CA TRP A 176 -1.61 1.60 -18.07
C TRP A 176 -2.12 1.39 -19.50
N ASN A 177 -2.83 0.28 -19.74
CA ASN A 177 -3.24 -0.12 -21.08
C ASN A 177 -4.73 0.12 -21.32
N ASN A 178 -5.06 0.53 -22.57
CA ASN A 178 -6.43 0.81 -23.02
C ASN A 178 -7.16 1.78 -22.07
N VAL A 179 -6.51 2.92 -21.80
CA VAL A 179 -6.99 3.89 -20.81
C VAL A 179 -8.05 4.80 -21.41
N SER A 180 -9.17 4.94 -20.71
CA SER A 180 -10.18 5.98 -20.90
C SER A 180 -10.33 6.76 -19.60
N LEU A 181 -10.04 8.06 -19.65
CA LEU A 181 -10.26 8.99 -18.54
C LEU A 181 -11.38 9.94 -18.92
N MET A 182 -12.39 10.08 -18.10
CA MET A 182 -13.47 11.05 -18.29
C MET A 182 -13.56 11.95 -17.05
N SER A 183 -13.42 13.26 -17.29
CA SER A 183 -13.65 14.29 -16.27
C SER A 183 -14.94 15.03 -16.58
N GLN A 184 -15.77 15.24 -15.58
CA GLN A 184 -17.04 15.99 -15.71
C GLN A 184 -17.38 16.68 -14.38
N PRO A 185 -18.10 17.81 -14.43
CA PRO A 185 -18.61 18.44 -13.23
C PRO A 185 -19.74 17.61 -12.60
N VAL A 186 -19.80 17.64 -11.29
CA VAL A 186 -20.90 17.09 -10.49
C VAL A 186 -21.36 18.14 -9.47
N ALA A 187 -22.47 17.91 -8.79
CA ALA A 187 -22.92 18.83 -7.76
C ALA A 187 -21.87 18.95 -6.64
N GLY A 188 -21.32 20.17 -6.45
CA GLY A 188 -20.32 20.49 -5.43
C GLY A 188 -18.92 19.95 -5.70
N GLY A 189 -18.52 19.86 -6.99
CA GLY A 189 -17.17 19.46 -7.35
C GLY A 189 -17.01 18.90 -8.75
N SER A 190 -16.09 17.97 -8.91
CA SER A 190 -15.83 17.27 -10.20
C SER A 190 -15.64 15.77 -9.96
N GLN A 191 -15.84 15.00 -11.02
CA GLN A 191 -15.65 13.56 -11.01
C GLN A 191 -14.71 13.16 -12.15
N VAL A 192 -13.76 12.29 -11.82
CA VAL A 192 -12.90 11.62 -12.80
C VAL A 192 -13.19 10.13 -12.77
N GLU A 193 -13.58 9.59 -13.92
CA GLU A 193 -13.74 8.16 -14.13
C GLU A 193 -12.52 7.66 -14.92
N ALA A 194 -11.86 6.64 -14.40
CA ALA A 194 -10.72 5.97 -15.01
C ALA A 194 -11.10 4.52 -15.34
N GLN A 195 -10.99 4.14 -16.60
CA GLN A 195 -11.20 2.78 -17.08
C GLN A 195 -9.99 2.34 -17.88
N GLY A 196 -9.55 1.13 -17.67
CA GLY A 196 -8.41 0.54 -18.37
C GLY A 196 -8.26 -0.92 -17.99
N ARG A 197 -7.23 -1.55 -18.53
CA ARG A 197 -6.95 -2.95 -18.21
C ARG A 197 -6.56 -3.13 -16.74
N GLU A 198 -5.81 -2.18 -16.18
CA GLU A 198 -5.24 -2.25 -14.84
C GLU A 198 -6.05 -1.44 -13.81
N ILE A 199 -7.04 -0.67 -14.23
CA ILE A 199 -7.81 0.22 -13.36
C ILE A 199 -9.26 0.33 -13.77
N ASN A 200 -10.15 0.32 -12.80
CA ASN A 200 -11.53 0.78 -12.93
C ASN A 200 -11.88 1.53 -11.65
N ALA A 201 -11.96 2.85 -11.75
CA ALA A 201 -12.09 3.72 -10.59
C ALA A 201 -12.91 4.97 -10.91
N ILE A 202 -13.58 5.49 -9.90
CA ILE A 202 -14.26 6.79 -9.91
C ILE A 202 -13.71 7.60 -8.75
N LEU A 203 -13.09 8.73 -9.05
CA LEU A 203 -12.65 9.72 -8.08
C LEU A 203 -13.63 10.90 -8.11
N THR A 204 -14.35 11.13 -7.01
CA THR A 204 -15.19 12.31 -6.82
C THR A 204 -14.46 13.32 -5.96
N MET A 205 -14.04 14.42 -6.55
CA MET A 205 -13.36 15.53 -5.91
C MET A 205 -14.41 16.55 -5.47
N ARG A 206 -14.51 16.78 -4.18
CA ARG A 206 -15.50 17.69 -3.57
C ARG A 206 -14.82 18.95 -3.07
N ASP A 207 -15.46 20.09 -3.21
CA ASP A 207 -14.88 21.40 -2.89
C ASP A 207 -14.60 21.58 -1.37
N ASN A 208 -15.49 21.07 -0.50
CA ASN A 208 -15.42 21.28 0.96
C ASN A 208 -15.64 19.98 1.75
N ALA A 209 -15.28 18.83 1.18
CA ALA A 209 -15.44 17.53 1.80
C ALA A 209 -14.32 16.59 1.33
N PRO A 210 -14.08 15.51 2.05
CA PRO A 210 -13.11 14.50 1.61
C PRO A 210 -13.41 14.02 0.18
N TRP A 211 -12.37 13.85 -0.60
CA TRP A 211 -12.47 13.20 -1.90
C TRP A 211 -12.85 11.73 -1.73
N LEU A 212 -13.63 11.20 -2.65
CA LEU A 212 -14.08 9.81 -2.61
C LEU A 212 -13.52 9.04 -3.79
N ALA A 213 -12.64 8.10 -3.51
CA ALA A 213 -12.08 7.16 -4.48
C ALA A 213 -12.79 5.80 -4.37
N ASN A 214 -13.69 5.52 -5.29
CA ASN A 214 -14.33 4.22 -5.44
C ASN A 214 -13.59 3.43 -6.52
N VAL A 215 -12.89 2.40 -6.14
CA VAL A 215 -12.06 1.58 -7.01
C VAL A 215 -12.66 0.17 -7.08
N ARG A 216 -13.12 -0.22 -8.26
CA ARG A 216 -13.64 -1.58 -8.50
C ARG A 216 -12.48 -2.58 -8.56
N TYR A 217 -11.42 -2.23 -9.30
CA TYR A 217 -10.15 -2.95 -9.31
C TYR A 217 -8.98 -2.01 -9.60
N LEU A 218 -7.83 -2.35 -9.05
CA LEU A 218 -6.56 -1.68 -9.27
C LEU A 218 -5.43 -2.71 -9.30
N TYR A 219 -4.71 -2.78 -10.42
CA TYR A 219 -3.49 -3.57 -10.56
C TYR A 219 -2.31 -2.62 -10.65
N PHE A 220 -1.72 -2.27 -9.51
CA PHE A 220 -0.60 -1.36 -9.42
C PHE A 220 0.69 -2.15 -9.18
N ASN A 221 1.51 -2.24 -10.21
CA ASN A 221 2.81 -2.94 -10.17
C ASN A 221 3.84 -2.11 -10.94
N PRO A 222 4.29 -0.97 -10.39
CA PRO A 222 5.28 -0.13 -11.04
C PRO A 222 6.58 -0.91 -11.24
N ALA A 223 7.21 -0.75 -12.41
CA ALA A 223 8.52 -1.31 -12.66
C ALA A 223 9.46 -0.79 -11.57
N SER A 224 10.05 -1.71 -10.80
CA SER A 224 11.09 -1.35 -9.85
C SER A 224 12.17 -0.59 -10.61
N ALA A 225 12.63 0.53 -10.09
CA ALA A 225 13.77 1.28 -10.63
C ALA A 225 15.11 0.48 -10.58
N SER A 226 15.04 -0.84 -10.45
CA SER A 226 16.12 -1.81 -10.37
C SER A 226 16.54 -2.29 -11.76
N GLY A 227 16.97 -1.37 -12.57
CA GLY A 227 17.60 -1.63 -13.87
C GLY A 227 18.99 -1.03 -13.98
N GLN A 228 19.78 -0.97 -12.88
CA GLN A 228 21.24 -0.77 -12.95
C GLN A 228 21.89 -1.25 -11.64
N ASN A 229 22.60 -2.41 -11.75
CA ASN A 229 23.65 -2.88 -10.84
C ASN A 229 23.38 -2.79 -9.33
N ALA A 230 22.75 -3.84 -8.79
CA ALA A 230 22.85 -4.18 -7.38
C ALA A 230 24.29 -4.69 -7.10
N THR A 231 25.24 -3.79 -6.96
CA THR A 231 26.53 -4.03 -6.33
C THR A 231 26.72 -2.97 -5.26
N GLU A 232 26.72 -3.47 -4.02
CA GLU A 232 27.36 -2.93 -2.81
C GLU A 232 26.91 -1.55 -2.24
N ASN A 233 26.52 -1.61 -0.98
CA ASN A 233 26.57 -0.51 0.00
C ASN A 233 25.82 0.77 -0.37
N VAL A 234 24.49 0.67 -0.52
CA VAL A 234 23.68 1.86 -0.35
C VAL A 234 23.39 2.01 1.14
N ALA A 235 24.05 2.99 1.77
CA ALA A 235 23.60 3.56 3.03
C ALA A 235 22.09 3.78 2.96
N PRO A 236 21.34 3.66 4.08
CA PRO A 236 19.89 3.82 4.07
C PRO A 236 19.57 5.14 3.37
N GLN A 237 18.98 5.02 2.17
CA GLN A 237 18.54 6.19 1.43
C GLN A 237 17.62 6.94 2.39
N THR A 238 17.98 8.15 2.71
CA THR A 238 17.15 9.10 3.43
C THR A 238 15.76 8.99 2.86
N ALA A 239 14.85 8.41 3.65
CA ALA A 239 13.47 8.13 3.22
C ALA A 239 12.95 9.42 2.60
N THR A 240 12.68 9.39 1.28
CA THR A 240 12.29 10.57 0.53
C THR A 240 11.08 11.15 1.26
N ARG A 241 11.25 12.33 1.83
CA ARG A 241 10.21 13.00 2.59
C ARG A 241 9.04 13.24 1.63
N LEU A 242 7.96 12.51 1.82
CA LEU A 242 6.75 12.69 1.02
C LEU A 242 6.06 13.97 1.52
N ASP A 243 6.05 15.01 0.69
CA ASP A 243 5.29 16.22 0.99
C ASP A 243 3.83 16.00 0.59
N PHE A 244 2.94 16.04 1.56
CA PHE A 244 1.50 15.93 1.36
C PHE A 244 0.74 17.23 1.70
N HIS A 245 1.47 18.36 1.79
CA HIS A 245 0.83 19.67 1.93
C HIS A 245 -0.10 19.95 0.75
N GLY A 246 -1.31 20.35 1.07
CA GLY A 246 -2.32 20.65 0.04
C GLY A 246 -3.04 19.42 -0.52
N TRP A 247 -2.69 18.22 -0.09
CA TRP A 247 -3.47 17.04 -0.43
C TRP A 247 -4.83 17.11 0.27
N PRO A 248 -5.92 16.74 -0.42
CA PRO A 248 -7.24 16.69 0.19
C PRO A 248 -7.37 15.49 1.12
N ASP A 249 -8.30 15.59 2.06
CA ASP A 249 -8.78 14.41 2.76
C ASP A 249 -9.37 13.42 1.75
N LEU A 250 -9.16 12.12 1.96
CA LEU A 250 -9.50 11.06 1.02
C LEU A 250 -10.24 9.92 1.70
N GLN A 251 -11.34 9.47 1.11
CA GLN A 251 -11.99 8.21 1.43
C GLN A 251 -11.73 7.21 0.31
N LEU A 252 -10.92 6.19 0.60
CA LEU A 252 -10.61 5.11 -0.34
C LEU A 252 -11.54 3.92 -0.09
N ARG A 253 -12.13 3.38 -1.15
CA ARG A 253 -12.91 2.14 -1.16
C ARG A 253 -12.48 1.34 -2.38
N CYS A 254 -11.61 0.35 -2.17
CA CYS A 254 -11.10 -0.52 -3.23
C CYS A 254 -11.62 -1.94 -3.04
N ALA A 255 -12.40 -2.43 -3.99
CA ALA A 255 -12.99 -3.76 -3.88
C ALA A 255 -11.99 -4.87 -4.21
N GLU A 256 -11.10 -4.65 -5.16
CA GLU A 256 -10.04 -5.59 -5.55
C GLU A 256 -8.75 -4.84 -5.88
N CYS A 257 -7.81 -4.84 -4.93
CA CYS A 257 -6.52 -4.18 -5.06
C CYS A 257 -5.38 -5.19 -5.16
N TRP A 258 -4.56 -5.01 -6.19
CA TRP A 258 -3.28 -5.67 -6.37
C TRP A 258 -2.19 -4.61 -6.34
N LEU A 259 -1.24 -4.76 -5.44
CA LEU A 259 -0.14 -3.83 -5.27
C LEU A 259 1.19 -4.60 -5.30
N TRP A 260 2.15 -4.13 -6.09
CA TRP A 260 3.49 -4.76 -6.24
C TRP A 260 3.43 -6.26 -6.55
N GLY A 261 2.49 -6.66 -7.42
CA GLY A 261 2.34 -8.06 -7.83
C GLY A 261 1.57 -8.94 -6.84
N GLN A 262 1.18 -8.40 -5.65
CA GLN A 262 0.45 -9.12 -4.61
C GLN A 262 -1.03 -8.72 -4.59
N LYS A 263 -1.93 -9.71 -4.52
CA LYS A 263 -3.37 -9.46 -4.34
C LYS A 263 -3.70 -9.19 -2.88
N TYR A 264 -4.05 -7.96 -2.55
CA TYR A 264 -4.49 -7.60 -1.19
C TYR A 264 -6.00 -7.73 -0.99
N GLY A 265 -6.76 -7.91 -2.07
CA GLY A 265 -8.21 -7.97 -2.00
C GLY A 265 -8.85 -6.61 -1.74
N ARG A 266 -9.74 -6.53 -0.75
CA ARG A 266 -10.40 -5.28 -0.41
C ARG A 266 -9.50 -4.39 0.45
N ILE A 267 -9.39 -3.12 0.07
CA ILE A 267 -8.67 -2.09 0.84
C ILE A 267 -9.58 -0.88 1.01
N ASP A 268 -9.92 -0.54 2.25
CA ASP A 268 -10.65 0.68 2.58
C ASP A 268 -9.83 1.54 3.56
N GLY A 269 -10.11 2.84 3.59
CA GLY A 269 -9.52 3.75 4.56
C GLY A 269 -9.99 5.17 4.37
N ASP A 270 -10.06 5.91 5.46
CA ASP A 270 -10.35 7.32 5.49
C ASP A 270 -9.10 8.07 5.95
N VAL A 271 -8.56 8.92 5.09
CA VAL A 271 -7.34 9.68 5.32
C VAL A 271 -7.69 11.15 5.52
N ALA A 272 -7.27 11.72 6.63
CA ALA A 272 -7.36 13.16 6.91
C ALA A 272 -5.95 13.75 7.04
N ILE A 273 -5.73 14.91 6.42
CA ILE A 273 -4.43 15.57 6.37
C ILE A 273 -4.51 16.94 7.03
N LYS A 274 -3.62 17.18 7.99
CA LYS A 274 -3.49 18.47 8.68
C LYS A 274 -2.01 18.82 8.82
N GLY A 275 -1.54 19.74 7.98
CA GLY A 275 -0.12 20.12 7.94
C GLY A 275 0.78 18.91 7.70
N ASP A 276 1.70 18.65 8.59
CA ASP A 276 2.66 17.52 8.53
C ASP A 276 2.07 16.18 9.05
N THR A 277 0.77 16.12 9.33
CA THR A 277 0.13 14.96 9.96
C THR A 277 -0.91 14.33 9.05
N LEU A 278 -0.76 13.05 8.75
CA LEU A 278 -1.74 12.21 8.11
C LEU A 278 -2.37 11.28 9.15
N THR A 279 -3.69 11.28 9.22
CA THR A 279 -4.47 10.41 10.10
C THR A 279 -5.25 9.40 9.24
N LEU A 280 -5.03 8.11 9.49
CA LEU A 280 -5.79 7.02 8.91
C LEU A 280 -6.86 6.57 9.89
N SER A 281 -8.11 6.54 9.45
CA SER A 281 -9.24 5.99 10.19
C SER A 281 -9.93 4.92 9.34
N ASN A 282 -10.58 3.96 10.00
CA ASN A 282 -11.33 2.90 9.33
C ASN A 282 -10.51 2.13 8.28
N GLY A 283 -9.19 2.04 8.52
CA GLY A 283 -8.31 1.25 7.66
C GLY A 283 -8.73 -0.23 7.69
N LEU A 284 -8.88 -0.83 6.51
CA LEU A 284 -9.25 -2.23 6.32
C LEU A 284 -8.44 -2.81 5.18
N VAL A 285 -7.82 -3.96 5.41
CA VAL A 285 -7.30 -4.84 4.35
C VAL A 285 -7.92 -6.22 4.56
N ASP A 286 -8.65 -6.73 3.57
CA ASP A 286 -9.26 -8.05 3.61
C ASP A 286 -8.76 -8.88 2.43
N THR A 287 -7.84 -9.77 2.72
CA THR A 287 -7.18 -10.63 1.73
C THR A 287 -8.00 -11.87 1.36
N GLY A 288 -9.09 -12.14 2.09
CA GLY A 288 -9.83 -13.41 2.06
C GLY A 288 -9.22 -14.49 2.96
N PHE A 289 -7.93 -14.41 3.30
CA PHE A 289 -7.26 -15.30 4.28
C PHE A 289 -7.21 -14.68 5.66
N GLY A 290 -7.14 -13.37 5.73
CA GLY A 290 -7.16 -12.60 6.97
C GLY A 290 -7.59 -11.17 6.73
N ARG A 291 -8.09 -10.56 7.79
CA ARG A 291 -8.60 -9.20 7.84
C ARG A 291 -7.80 -8.36 8.82
N LEU A 292 -7.19 -7.30 8.32
CA LEU A 292 -6.52 -6.28 9.11
C LEU A 292 -7.45 -5.07 9.22
N THR A 293 -7.75 -4.65 10.43
CA THR A 293 -8.38 -3.34 10.72
C THR A 293 -7.38 -2.47 11.44
N THR A 294 -7.26 -1.20 11.05
CA THR A 294 -6.24 -0.32 11.61
C THR A 294 -6.69 1.14 11.63
N ASN A 295 -6.24 1.85 12.64
CA ASN A 295 -6.21 3.30 12.68
C ASN A 295 -4.76 3.73 12.92
N GLY A 296 -4.38 4.90 12.42
CA GLY A 296 -3.02 5.31 12.55
C GLY A 296 -2.78 6.79 12.35
N VAL A 297 -1.60 7.20 12.77
CA VAL A 297 -1.12 8.58 12.58
C VAL A 297 0.31 8.50 12.05
N TRP A 298 0.55 9.22 10.98
CA TRP A 298 1.88 9.44 10.46
C TRP A 298 2.20 10.93 10.50
N VAL A 299 3.27 11.30 11.24
CA VAL A 299 3.79 12.65 11.33
C VAL A 299 5.07 12.71 10.49
N ASN A 300 5.13 13.64 9.53
CA ASN A 300 6.26 13.85 8.63
C ASN A 300 6.84 15.27 8.80
N ALA A 301 7.06 15.69 10.04
CA ALA A 301 7.53 17.03 10.36
C ALA A 301 9.06 17.19 10.19
N PRO A 302 9.56 18.42 10.00
CA PRO A 302 11.00 18.70 10.03
C PRO A 302 11.69 18.24 11.32
N SER A 303 10.96 18.21 12.43
CA SER A 303 11.44 17.73 13.73
C SER A 303 11.60 16.20 13.83
N GLY A 304 11.15 15.48 12.83
CA GLY A 304 11.27 14.02 12.75
C GLY A 304 10.01 13.33 12.21
N VAL A 305 10.23 12.11 11.74
CA VAL A 305 9.17 11.23 11.22
C VAL A 305 8.72 10.28 12.33
N ARG A 306 7.42 10.09 12.49
CA ARG A 306 6.83 9.12 13.43
C ARG A 306 5.59 8.48 12.85
N THR A 307 5.45 7.19 13.11
CA THR A 307 4.26 6.41 12.78
C THR A 307 3.71 5.76 14.04
N SER A 308 2.40 5.78 14.21
CA SER A 308 1.67 5.05 15.24
C SER A 308 0.51 4.32 14.57
N LEU A 309 0.40 3.02 14.78
CA LEU A 309 -0.67 2.18 14.25
C LEU A 309 -1.28 1.34 15.36
N LYS A 310 -2.60 1.31 15.41
CA LYS A 310 -3.37 0.49 16.33
C LYS A 310 -4.48 -0.24 15.59
N GLY A 311 -4.63 -1.53 15.86
CA GLY A 311 -5.62 -2.31 15.16
C GLY A 311 -5.70 -3.75 15.61
N ARG A 312 -6.38 -4.52 14.77
CA ARG A 312 -6.57 -5.97 14.93
C ARG A 312 -6.33 -6.68 13.61
N LEU A 313 -5.65 -7.80 13.69
CA LEU A 313 -5.49 -8.76 12.61
C LEU A 313 -6.20 -10.05 13.02
N HIS A 314 -7.13 -10.53 12.18
CA HIS A 314 -7.92 -11.72 12.39
C HIS A 314 -7.87 -12.62 11.15
N GLY A 315 -7.81 -13.95 11.35
CA GLY A 315 -7.85 -14.90 10.24
C GLY A 315 -8.20 -16.31 10.72
N ASN A 316 -8.53 -17.16 9.76
CA ASN A 316 -9.00 -18.53 10.04
C ASN A 316 -7.89 -19.57 10.00
N LYS A 317 -6.77 -19.28 9.31
CA LYS A 317 -5.64 -20.20 9.14
C LYS A 317 -4.33 -19.42 9.10
N THR A 318 -3.45 -19.67 10.05
CA THR A 318 -2.14 -19.02 10.17
C THR A 318 -1.24 -19.29 8.98
N ASP A 319 -1.18 -20.53 8.51
CA ASP A 319 -0.36 -20.97 7.38
C ASP A 319 -0.82 -20.33 6.07
N ALA A 320 -2.12 -20.38 5.75
CA ALA A 320 -2.66 -19.77 4.54
C ALA A 320 -2.44 -18.24 4.51
N PHE A 321 -2.53 -17.57 5.67
CA PHE A 321 -2.25 -16.14 5.77
C PHE A 321 -0.75 -15.85 5.62
N ALA A 322 0.11 -16.64 6.26
CA ALA A 322 1.56 -16.49 6.16
C ALA A 322 2.06 -16.77 4.73
N ASP A 323 1.60 -17.85 4.11
CA ASP A 323 1.95 -18.23 2.72
C ASP A 323 1.54 -17.14 1.73
N PHE A 324 0.40 -16.48 1.98
CA PHE A 324 -0.05 -15.35 1.18
C PHE A 324 0.99 -14.21 1.13
N PHE A 325 1.72 -13.98 2.24
CA PHE A 325 2.82 -13.00 2.30
C PHE A 325 4.20 -13.60 1.99
N GLY A 326 4.26 -14.84 1.51
CA GLY A 326 5.52 -15.53 1.23
C GLY A 326 6.33 -15.86 2.49
N VAL A 327 5.66 -15.97 3.64
CA VAL A 327 6.26 -16.23 4.94
C VAL A 327 5.90 -17.63 5.39
N SER A 328 6.88 -18.44 5.76
CA SER A 328 6.63 -19.75 6.36
C SER A 328 6.41 -19.63 7.87
N THR A 329 5.42 -20.35 8.40
CA THR A 329 5.12 -20.43 9.83
C THR A 329 5.12 -21.89 10.31
N PRO A 330 5.63 -22.17 11.53
CA PRO A 330 5.52 -23.50 12.13
C PRO A 330 4.09 -23.83 12.56
N VAL A 331 3.25 -22.82 12.75
CA VAL A 331 1.85 -23.00 13.18
C VAL A 331 0.97 -23.17 11.96
N LYS A 332 0.21 -24.26 11.92
CA LYS A 332 -0.73 -24.58 10.84
C LYS A 332 -2.14 -24.76 11.35
N ASP A 333 -3.09 -24.53 10.44
CA ASP A 333 -4.53 -24.76 10.61
C ASP A 333 -5.15 -24.05 11.84
N SER A 334 -4.51 -23.00 12.36
CA SER A 334 -4.96 -22.28 13.54
C SER A 334 -5.64 -20.96 13.16
N PRO A 335 -6.85 -20.69 13.66
CA PRO A 335 -7.40 -19.34 13.62
C PRO A 335 -6.62 -18.42 14.56
N PHE A 336 -6.55 -17.13 14.22
CA PHE A 336 -5.79 -16.17 15.01
C PHE A 336 -6.50 -14.84 15.13
N ASP A 337 -6.30 -14.21 16.29
CA ASP A 337 -6.67 -12.83 16.62
C ASP A 337 -5.45 -12.14 17.24
N ILE A 338 -5.02 -11.03 16.65
CA ILE A 338 -3.86 -10.27 17.10
C ILE A 338 -4.26 -8.81 17.22
N ASP A 339 -4.31 -8.30 18.44
CA ASP A 339 -4.46 -6.88 18.73
C ASP A 339 -3.07 -6.24 18.83
N TYR A 340 -2.86 -5.08 18.22
CA TYR A 340 -1.60 -4.37 18.27
C TYR A 340 -1.79 -2.87 18.48
N ASP A 341 -0.80 -2.27 19.16
CA ASP A 341 -0.65 -0.82 19.32
C ASP A 341 0.85 -0.53 19.26
N LEU A 342 1.32 -0.07 18.10
CA LEU A 342 2.73 0.02 17.75
C LEU A 342 3.09 1.42 17.29
N HIS A 343 4.31 1.87 17.62
CA HIS A 343 4.85 3.13 17.13
C HIS A 343 6.36 3.06 16.91
N TRP A 344 6.84 3.82 15.91
CA TRP A 344 8.25 3.88 15.53
C TRP A 344 8.61 5.21 14.85
N ARG A 345 9.90 5.48 14.69
CA ARG A 345 10.44 6.74 14.14
C ARG A 345 10.85 6.59 12.68
N ALA A 346 9.91 6.19 11.83
CA ALA A 346 10.08 6.06 10.39
C ALA A 346 8.71 6.10 9.69
N PRO A 347 8.65 6.16 8.33
CA PRO A 347 7.40 6.06 7.59
C PRO A 347 6.67 4.73 7.81
N PRO A 348 5.34 4.66 7.55
CA PRO A 348 4.54 3.45 7.75
C PRO A 348 5.03 2.23 6.96
N TRP A 349 5.56 2.44 5.75
CA TRP A 349 6.02 1.36 4.85
C TRP A 349 7.47 0.91 5.09
N SER A 350 8.18 1.53 6.02
CA SER A 350 9.56 1.20 6.36
C SER A 350 9.78 1.30 7.87
N PRO A 351 9.19 0.37 8.67
CA PRO A 351 9.33 0.39 10.12
C PRO A 351 10.79 0.32 10.55
N ASP A 352 11.21 1.25 11.41
CA ASP A 352 12.51 1.20 12.06
C ASP A 352 12.43 0.35 13.32
N VAL A 353 13.01 -0.85 13.25
CA VAL A 353 12.98 -1.83 14.34
C VAL A 353 13.64 -1.29 15.62
N ALA A 354 14.72 -0.51 15.50
CA ALA A 354 15.43 0.03 16.65
C ALA A 354 14.60 1.04 17.48
N SER A 355 13.65 1.69 16.85
CA SER A 355 12.71 2.60 17.51
C SER A 355 11.29 2.02 17.67
N LEU A 356 11.10 0.74 17.40
CA LEU A 356 9.80 0.08 17.54
C LEU A 356 9.46 -0.07 19.02
N ASN A 357 8.27 0.43 19.37
CA ASN A 357 7.71 0.34 20.72
C ASN A 357 6.24 -0.02 20.63
N GLY A 358 5.68 -0.60 21.69
CA GLY A 358 4.26 -0.87 21.80
C GLY A 358 3.90 -2.20 22.44
N ILE A 359 2.71 -2.70 22.09
CA ILE A 359 2.15 -3.94 22.63
C ILE A 359 1.48 -4.74 21.52
N ILE A 360 1.67 -6.06 21.57
CA ILE A 360 0.98 -7.03 20.75
C ILE A 360 0.33 -8.05 21.67
N LYS A 361 -0.96 -8.32 21.50
CA LYS A 361 -1.69 -9.41 22.17
C LYS A 361 -2.15 -10.38 21.10
N SER A 362 -1.74 -11.63 21.24
CA SER A 362 -2.08 -12.69 20.30
C SER A 362 -2.86 -13.80 20.97
N HIS A 363 -3.90 -14.25 20.28
CA HIS A 363 -4.65 -15.45 20.58
C HIS A 363 -4.73 -16.29 19.31
N LEU A 364 -4.24 -17.52 19.39
CA LEU A 364 -4.38 -18.54 18.35
C LEU A 364 -5.29 -19.65 18.91
N GLY A 365 -6.25 -20.09 18.10
CA GLY A 365 -7.10 -21.23 18.45
C GLY A 365 -6.46 -22.57 18.11
N LYS A 366 -7.26 -23.63 18.02
CA LYS A 366 -6.77 -24.98 17.72
C LYS A 366 -5.91 -25.04 16.47
N GLY A 367 -4.78 -25.74 16.59
CA GLY A 367 -3.83 -25.87 15.50
C GLY A 367 -2.76 -26.91 15.79
N GLN A 368 -1.74 -26.92 14.97
CA GLN A 368 -0.61 -27.82 15.10
C GLN A 368 0.71 -27.12 14.77
N PHE A 369 1.76 -27.57 15.44
CA PHE A 369 3.13 -27.27 15.03
C PHE A 369 3.63 -28.36 14.09
N THR A 370 4.20 -27.95 12.94
CA THR A 370 4.80 -28.87 11.97
C THR A 370 6.26 -28.53 11.73
N ASP A 371 7.06 -29.52 11.33
CA ASP A 371 8.45 -29.32 10.98
C ASP A 371 8.60 -28.37 9.79
N LEU A 372 9.35 -27.32 9.98
CA LEU A 372 9.82 -26.45 8.91
C LEU A 372 11.14 -26.99 8.31
N SER A 373 11.04 -27.99 7.46
CA SER A 373 12.15 -28.34 6.59
C SER A 373 12.10 -27.46 5.35
N THR A 374 13.09 -26.58 5.20
CA THR A 374 13.45 -25.82 3.98
C THR A 374 12.53 -24.71 3.48
N GLY A 375 12.98 -23.44 3.62
CA GLY A 375 12.43 -22.28 2.91
C GLY A 375 13.11 -20.96 3.30
N HIS A 376 13.63 -20.22 2.32
CA HIS A 376 14.42 -18.99 2.52
C HIS A 376 13.63 -17.73 2.91
N ALA A 377 12.29 -17.77 2.95
CA ALA A 377 11.47 -16.58 3.17
C ALA A 377 11.06 -16.31 4.63
N GLY A 378 11.39 -17.19 5.58
CA GLY A 378 10.81 -17.16 6.93
C GLY A 378 11.69 -16.56 8.04
N GLN A 379 12.66 -15.69 7.75
CA GLN A 379 13.62 -15.23 8.76
C GLN A 379 13.03 -14.43 9.91
N LEU A 380 11.90 -13.77 9.75
CA LEU A 380 11.28 -12.98 10.82
C LEU A 380 10.32 -13.78 11.73
N LEU A 381 9.72 -14.87 11.24
CA LEU A 381 8.82 -15.72 12.02
C LEU A 381 9.49 -16.96 12.64
N ARG A 382 10.75 -17.25 12.33
CA ARG A 382 11.61 -18.10 13.17
C ARG A 382 11.85 -17.53 14.57
N LEU A 383 11.27 -16.38 14.86
CA LEU A 383 11.36 -15.66 16.12
C LEU A 383 10.79 -16.41 17.34
N LEU A 384 9.86 -17.31 17.09
CA LEU A 384 9.39 -18.25 18.10
C LEU A 384 9.84 -19.65 17.68
N SER A 385 11.10 -19.97 17.93
CA SER A 385 11.67 -21.27 17.57
C SER A 385 11.15 -22.38 18.51
N VAL A 386 9.82 -22.45 18.61
CA VAL A 386 9.10 -23.55 19.22
C VAL A 386 9.50 -24.87 18.54
N ASP A 387 9.79 -24.81 17.23
CA ASP A 387 10.25 -25.97 16.46
C ASP A 387 11.60 -26.56 16.96
N ALA A 388 12.57 -25.74 17.36
CA ALA A 388 13.81 -26.26 17.93
C ALA A 388 13.59 -26.80 19.36
N LEU A 389 12.65 -26.23 20.12
CA LEU A 389 12.21 -26.76 21.41
C LEU A 389 11.51 -28.11 21.23
N LEU A 390 10.56 -28.19 20.29
CA LEU A 390 9.82 -29.42 20.00
C LEU A 390 10.72 -30.53 19.43
N ARG A 391 11.73 -30.21 18.60
CA ARG A 391 12.70 -31.21 18.12
C ARG A 391 13.50 -31.83 19.25
N LYS A 392 13.89 -31.07 20.26
CA LYS A 392 14.58 -31.63 21.46
C LYS A 392 13.62 -32.42 22.34
N LEU A 393 12.37 -31.99 22.47
CA LEU A 393 11.33 -32.73 23.16
C LEU A 393 11.04 -34.08 22.50
N ARG A 394 11.09 -34.18 21.17
CA ARG A 394 10.96 -35.45 20.43
C ARG A 394 11.99 -36.52 20.80
N PHE A 395 13.19 -36.13 21.23
CA PHE A 395 14.20 -37.12 21.65
C PHE A 395 13.83 -37.83 22.95
N ASP A 396 13.10 -37.16 23.85
CA ASP A 396 12.68 -37.74 25.12
C ASP A 396 11.28 -38.41 25.06
N PHE A 397 10.51 -38.09 24.00
CA PHE A 397 9.14 -38.57 23.80
C PHE A 397 8.93 -39.15 22.39
N SER A 398 9.93 -39.83 21.83
CA SER A 398 10.00 -40.26 20.43
C SER A 398 8.82 -41.11 19.96
N ASP A 399 8.11 -41.79 20.86
CA ASP A 399 6.97 -42.63 20.55
C ASP A 399 5.62 -41.89 20.55
N THR A 400 5.56 -40.66 21.05
CA THR A 400 4.31 -39.91 21.25
C THR A 400 4.08 -38.80 20.20
N PHE A 401 5.16 -38.23 19.59
CA PHE A 401 5.09 -37.09 18.69
C PHE A 401 5.37 -37.39 17.21
N SER A 402 4.94 -38.56 16.72
CA SER A 402 5.26 -39.00 15.35
C SER A 402 4.59 -38.15 14.23
N GLU A 403 3.51 -37.39 14.51
CA GLU A 403 2.70 -36.71 13.49
C GLU A 403 2.59 -35.17 13.65
N GLY A 404 3.24 -34.56 14.64
CA GLY A 404 3.16 -33.11 14.94
C GLY A 404 2.72 -32.86 16.39
N PHE A 405 2.85 -31.63 16.89
CA PHE A 405 2.39 -31.23 18.21
C PHE A 405 1.09 -30.42 18.04
N TYR A 406 -0.01 -30.95 18.58
CA TYR A 406 -1.34 -30.33 18.53
C TYR A 406 -1.58 -29.49 19.78
N PHE A 407 -2.27 -28.36 19.62
CA PHE A 407 -2.65 -27.47 20.72
C PHE A 407 -4.08 -26.96 20.54
N ASP A 408 -4.74 -26.67 21.66
CA ASP A 408 -6.08 -26.07 21.72
C ASP A 408 -6.02 -24.54 21.65
N SER A 409 -5.00 -23.92 22.24
CA SER A 409 -4.78 -22.48 22.13
C SER A 409 -3.33 -22.05 22.39
N ILE A 410 -2.99 -20.87 21.84
CA ILE A 410 -1.78 -20.11 22.20
C ILE A 410 -2.19 -18.70 22.57
N ASN A 411 -1.81 -18.23 23.77
CA ASN A 411 -2.05 -16.89 24.24
C ASN A 411 -0.71 -16.22 24.58
N SER A 412 -0.53 -14.98 24.18
CA SER A 412 0.69 -14.22 24.47
C SER A 412 0.45 -12.72 24.47
N THR A 413 1.06 -12.03 25.42
CA THR A 413 1.22 -10.58 25.41
C THR A 413 2.70 -10.25 25.25
N ALA A 414 3.03 -9.45 24.24
CA ALA A 414 4.38 -8.99 23.97
C ALA A 414 4.45 -7.47 24.13
N TRP A 415 5.33 -6.98 25.02
CA TRP A 415 5.67 -5.56 25.14
C TRP A 415 6.98 -5.31 24.40
N ILE A 416 6.96 -4.33 23.52
CA ILE A 416 8.14 -3.96 22.75
C ILE A 416 8.65 -2.62 23.22
N LYS A 417 9.94 -2.56 23.55
CA LYS A 417 10.63 -1.33 23.91
C LYS A 417 11.95 -1.25 23.16
N ASP A 418 12.10 -0.20 22.36
CA ASP A 418 13.30 0.06 21.55
C ASP A 418 13.78 -1.19 20.77
N GLY A 419 12.83 -1.88 20.13
CA GLY A 419 13.08 -3.08 19.36
C GLY A 419 13.33 -4.36 20.16
N VAL A 420 13.21 -4.31 21.49
CA VAL A 420 13.28 -5.50 22.34
C VAL A 420 11.87 -5.90 22.77
N LEU A 421 11.46 -7.09 22.37
CA LEU A 421 10.20 -7.70 22.77
C LEU A 421 10.37 -8.44 24.08
N HIS A 422 9.44 -8.24 25.01
CA HIS A 422 9.35 -8.96 26.29
C HIS A 422 7.99 -9.64 26.39
N THR A 423 7.98 -10.87 26.89
CA THR A 423 6.77 -11.61 27.26
C THR A 423 6.96 -12.33 28.60
N ASP A 424 5.90 -12.43 29.39
CA ASP A 424 5.91 -13.17 30.65
C ASP A 424 4.69 -14.08 30.83
N ASP A 425 3.78 -14.09 29.83
CA ASP A 425 2.48 -14.77 29.86
C ASP A 425 2.22 -15.70 28.66
N THR A 426 3.23 -15.97 27.84
CA THR A 426 3.02 -16.88 26.69
C THR A 426 2.68 -18.28 27.18
N LEU A 427 1.50 -18.77 26.80
CA LEU A 427 0.99 -20.09 27.15
C LEU A 427 0.52 -20.82 25.89
N VAL A 428 1.04 -22.02 25.70
CA VAL A 428 0.54 -23.01 24.73
C VAL A 428 -0.21 -24.07 25.53
N ASP A 429 -1.51 -24.20 25.26
CA ASP A 429 -2.39 -25.26 25.78
C ASP A 429 -2.33 -26.42 24.79
N GLY A 430 -1.46 -27.39 25.02
CA GLY A 430 -1.18 -28.49 24.09
C GLY A 430 -1.86 -29.77 24.51
N LEU A 431 -2.20 -30.63 23.56
CA LEU A 431 -2.87 -31.92 23.84
C LEU A 431 -1.97 -32.88 24.61
N GLU A 432 -0.65 -32.84 24.37
CA GLU A 432 0.30 -33.74 25.03
C GLU A 432 1.09 -33.05 26.16
N ALA A 433 1.19 -31.73 26.10
CA ALA A 433 1.91 -30.95 27.10
C ALA A 433 1.55 -29.47 27.03
N ASP A 434 1.46 -28.83 28.17
CA ASP A 434 1.37 -27.38 28.28
C ASP A 434 2.76 -26.75 28.26
N ILE A 435 2.93 -25.61 27.54
CA ILE A 435 4.19 -24.91 27.47
C ILE A 435 3.98 -23.45 27.89
N ALA A 436 4.62 -23.04 28.98
CA ALA A 436 4.66 -21.65 29.40
C ALA A 436 6.03 -21.04 29.07
N MET A 437 6.05 -19.85 28.47
CA MET A 437 7.29 -19.15 28.11
C MET A 437 7.32 -17.72 28.62
N LYS A 438 8.51 -17.26 28.96
CA LYS A 438 8.81 -15.85 29.29
C LYS A 438 10.22 -15.48 28.88
N GLY A 439 10.48 -14.20 28.74
CA GLY A 439 11.80 -13.67 28.44
C GLY A 439 11.77 -12.56 27.42
N SER A 440 12.85 -12.45 26.65
CA SER A 440 13.00 -11.36 25.68
C SER A 440 13.55 -11.83 24.35
N VAL A 441 13.20 -11.06 23.31
CA VAL A 441 13.69 -11.19 21.95
C VAL A 441 14.20 -9.84 21.49
N ASP A 442 15.50 -9.69 21.33
CA ASP A 442 16.12 -8.50 20.76
C ASP A 442 16.01 -8.59 19.23
N LEU A 443 15.09 -7.85 18.65
CA LEU A 443 14.82 -7.83 17.21
C LEU A 443 15.95 -7.11 16.44
N VAL A 444 16.64 -6.17 17.10
CA VAL A 444 17.73 -5.39 16.49
C VAL A 444 18.99 -6.24 16.38
N ARG A 445 19.38 -6.93 17.48
CA ARG A 445 20.56 -7.80 17.54
C ARG A 445 20.27 -9.22 17.09
N ARG A 446 18.98 -9.56 16.87
CA ARG A 446 18.50 -10.90 16.51
C ARG A 446 18.90 -11.97 17.53
N GLN A 447 18.70 -11.66 18.82
CA GLN A 447 19.09 -12.52 19.95
C GLN A 447 17.88 -12.92 20.79
N LEU A 448 17.90 -14.14 21.30
CA LEU A 448 16.91 -14.73 22.19
C LEU A 448 17.46 -14.88 23.61
N ASP A 449 16.65 -14.60 24.61
CA ASP A 449 16.82 -15.02 26.01
C ASP A 449 15.44 -15.38 26.58
N LEU A 450 15.01 -16.61 26.36
CA LEU A 450 13.72 -17.13 26.77
C LEU A 450 13.88 -18.27 27.76
N GLN A 451 12.92 -18.40 28.65
CA GLN A 451 12.74 -19.54 29.53
C GLN A 451 11.42 -20.23 29.19
N ALA A 452 11.47 -21.55 28.98
CA ALA A 452 10.30 -22.35 28.73
C ALA A 452 10.14 -23.41 29.84
N VAL A 453 8.90 -23.65 30.23
CA VAL A 453 8.49 -24.71 31.16
C VAL A 453 7.51 -25.60 30.42
N VAL A 454 7.81 -26.89 30.37
CA VAL A 454 6.97 -27.89 29.73
C VAL A 454 6.41 -28.84 30.79
N ALA A 455 5.09 -28.95 30.83
CA ALA A 455 4.37 -29.85 31.72
C ALA A 455 3.62 -30.89 30.87
N PRO A 456 4.10 -32.14 30.76
CA PRO A 456 3.40 -33.21 30.05
C PRO A 456 2.02 -33.48 30.66
N GLU A 457 1.01 -33.65 29.84
CA GLU A 457 -0.32 -34.05 30.28
C GLU A 457 -0.29 -35.50 30.73
N ILE A 458 -0.39 -35.73 32.05
CA ILE A 458 -0.57 -37.08 32.58
C ILE A 458 -2.08 -37.34 32.57
N SER A 459 -2.50 -38.18 31.66
CA SER A 459 -3.88 -38.65 31.57
C SER A 459 -4.35 -39.17 32.92
N ALA A 460 -5.07 -38.41 33.67
CA ALA A 460 -6.11 -38.71 34.63
C ALA A 460 -6.40 -37.54 35.58
N THR A 461 -7.58 -36.97 35.35
CA THR A 461 -8.36 -36.30 36.41
C THR A 461 -7.65 -35.30 37.28
N VAL A 462 -7.99 -34.09 37.01
CA VAL A 462 -7.90 -32.85 37.83
C VAL A 462 -6.92 -31.82 37.33
N GLY A 463 -7.37 -31.04 36.38
CA GLY A 463 -7.37 -29.60 36.57
C GLY A 463 -6.03 -28.84 36.59
N VAL A 464 -5.01 -29.20 35.79
CA VAL A 464 -3.91 -28.28 35.55
C VAL A 464 -4.44 -27.09 34.73
N ALA A 465 -5.30 -27.31 33.76
CA ALA A 465 -6.02 -26.24 33.05
C ALA A 465 -6.88 -25.36 33.99
N ALA A 466 -7.45 -25.90 35.06
CA ALA A 466 -8.20 -25.12 36.04
C ALA A 466 -7.31 -24.22 36.92
N ALA A 467 -6.05 -24.60 37.14
CA ALA A 467 -5.10 -23.75 37.88
C ALA A 467 -4.58 -22.58 37.02
N PHE A 468 -4.59 -22.72 35.68
CA PHE A 468 -4.20 -21.68 34.74
C PHE A 468 -5.39 -20.82 34.24
N ALA A 469 -6.64 -21.32 34.34
CA ALA A 469 -7.85 -20.64 33.87
C ALA A 469 -8.37 -19.52 34.79
N VAL A 470 -7.81 -19.35 35.98
CA VAL A 470 -8.25 -18.35 36.95
C VAL A 470 -7.39 -17.08 36.84
N ASN A 471 -7.72 -16.24 35.86
CA ASN A 471 -7.36 -14.82 35.79
C ASN A 471 -6.19 -14.41 34.84
N PRO A 472 -6.48 -13.68 33.73
CA PRO A 472 -5.47 -13.19 32.79
C PRO A 472 -4.53 -12.08 33.35
N ILE A 473 -4.66 -11.69 34.61
CA ILE A 473 -3.76 -10.74 35.29
C ILE A 473 -2.52 -11.44 35.91
N VAL A 474 -2.43 -12.75 35.82
CA VAL A 474 -1.51 -13.57 36.60
C VAL A 474 -0.32 -14.14 35.79
N GLY A 475 0.12 -13.49 34.71
CA GLY A 475 1.33 -13.89 34.00
C GLY A 475 2.58 -13.96 34.87
N ALA A 476 2.77 -13.03 35.82
CA ALA A 476 3.83 -13.11 36.82
C ALA A 476 3.54 -14.17 37.90
N ALA A 477 2.29 -14.53 38.17
CA ALA A 477 1.91 -15.50 39.18
C ALA A 477 2.02 -16.96 38.72
N VAL A 478 2.05 -17.27 37.42
CA VAL A 478 2.30 -18.63 36.94
C VAL A 478 3.67 -19.13 37.40
N PHE A 479 4.69 -18.25 37.38
CA PHE A 479 6.00 -18.59 37.95
C PHE A 479 6.07 -18.43 39.47
N ALA A 480 5.20 -17.64 40.11
CA ALA A 480 5.06 -17.53 41.56
C ALA A 480 4.17 -18.65 42.15
N ALA A 481 3.15 -19.11 41.43
CA ALA A 481 2.30 -20.27 41.81
C ALA A 481 3.13 -21.57 41.96
N SER A 482 4.33 -21.61 41.37
CA SER A 482 5.28 -22.69 41.65
C SER A 482 5.57 -22.85 43.17
N LYS A 483 5.33 -21.84 44.00
CA LYS A 483 5.44 -21.94 45.48
C LYS A 483 4.15 -22.47 46.15
N VAL A 484 2.98 -22.25 45.56
CA VAL A 484 1.68 -22.66 46.12
C VAL A 484 1.33 -24.11 45.76
N LEU A 485 1.77 -24.59 44.60
CA LEU A 485 1.55 -25.96 44.13
C LEU A 485 2.62 -26.94 44.56
N GLY A 486 3.50 -26.55 45.50
CA GLY A 486 4.64 -27.32 45.96
C GLY A 486 4.39 -28.80 46.33
N PRO A 487 3.25 -29.21 46.92
CA PRO A 487 2.98 -30.62 47.23
C PRO A 487 2.57 -31.48 46.03
N LEU A 488 1.95 -30.88 45.00
CA LEU A 488 1.52 -31.58 43.78
C LEU A 488 2.66 -31.76 42.78
N TRP A 489 3.65 -30.87 42.80
CA TRP A 489 4.80 -30.84 41.91
C TRP A 489 5.79 -31.99 42.07
N ASN A 490 5.73 -32.74 43.16
CA ASN A 490 6.61 -33.90 43.39
C ASN A 490 6.19 -35.15 42.55
N LYS A 491 5.05 -35.09 41.88
CA LYS A 491 4.50 -36.24 41.11
C LYS A 491 4.55 -36.01 39.57
N VAL A 492 4.88 -34.80 39.10
CA VAL A 492 4.87 -34.47 37.65
C VAL A 492 6.29 -34.12 37.21
N SER A 493 6.80 -34.74 36.19
CA SER A 493 8.09 -34.45 35.57
C SER A 493 7.98 -33.17 34.75
N ILE A 494 8.38 -32.02 35.35
CA ILE A 494 8.41 -30.74 34.68
C ILE A 494 9.79 -30.52 34.09
N LEU A 495 9.82 -30.24 32.80
CA LEU A 495 11.04 -29.90 32.10
C LEU A 495 11.19 -28.38 32.00
N ARG A 496 12.39 -27.89 32.23
CA ARG A 496 12.72 -26.46 32.13
C ARG A 496 13.83 -26.28 31.10
N TYR A 497 13.62 -25.34 30.20
CA TYR A 497 14.58 -25.03 29.18
C TYR A 497 14.96 -23.55 29.22
N ARG A 498 16.20 -23.27 28.91
CA ARG A 498 16.68 -21.92 28.60
C ARG A 498 17.03 -21.88 27.09
N ILE A 499 16.45 -20.93 26.39
CA ILE A 499 16.61 -20.73 24.94
C ILE A 499 17.37 -19.42 24.78
N THR A 500 18.60 -19.49 24.26
CA THR A 500 19.47 -18.32 24.10
C THR A 500 20.16 -18.32 22.75
N GLY A 501 20.79 -17.20 22.39
CA GLY A 501 21.60 -17.08 21.18
C GLY A 501 20.85 -16.51 19.97
N PRO A 502 21.42 -16.63 18.77
CA PRO A 502 20.82 -16.06 17.56
C PRO A 502 19.45 -16.66 17.26
N ILE A 503 18.53 -15.80 16.77
CA ILE A 503 17.18 -16.22 16.36
C ILE A 503 17.22 -17.35 15.32
N ASP A 504 18.18 -17.32 14.41
CA ASP A 504 18.31 -18.29 13.32
C ASP A 504 18.91 -19.63 13.79
N GLN A 505 19.64 -19.64 14.91
CA GLN A 505 20.30 -20.82 15.48
C GLN A 505 20.23 -20.81 17.01
N PRO A 506 19.04 -20.98 17.60
CA PRO A 506 18.88 -20.93 19.05
C PRO A 506 19.54 -22.11 19.75
N GLN A 507 20.15 -21.83 20.87
CA GLN A 507 20.70 -22.83 21.79
C GLN A 507 19.65 -23.15 22.84
N ILE A 508 19.25 -24.42 22.93
CA ILE A 508 18.25 -24.89 23.89
C ILE A 508 18.94 -25.79 24.89
N ASN A 509 18.98 -25.36 26.14
CA ASN A 509 19.60 -26.05 27.26
C ASN A 509 18.57 -26.41 28.31
N GLU A 510 18.50 -27.69 28.69
CA GLU A 510 17.71 -28.12 29.82
C GLU A 510 18.34 -27.63 31.12
N VAL A 511 17.50 -27.02 31.96
CA VAL A 511 17.93 -26.59 33.31
C VAL A 511 17.63 -27.71 34.32
N LEU A 512 18.65 -28.52 34.58
CA LEU A 512 18.56 -29.62 35.55
C LEU A 512 18.21 -29.11 36.95
N ARG A 513 17.37 -29.83 37.67
CA ARG A 513 17.13 -29.58 39.11
C ARG A 513 18.44 -29.76 39.86
N GLN A 514 18.96 -28.74 40.53
CA GLN A 514 19.92 -28.94 41.59
C GLN A 514 19.24 -29.74 42.70
N ALA A 515 19.72 -30.95 42.95
CA ALA A 515 19.30 -31.74 44.09
C ALA A 515 19.52 -30.87 45.35
N ARG A 516 18.46 -30.65 46.13
CA ARG A 516 18.61 -30.03 47.45
C ARG A 516 19.59 -30.92 48.23
N SER A 517 20.78 -30.44 48.53
CA SER A 517 21.69 -31.07 49.49
C SER A 517 20.95 -31.16 50.82
N ASN A 518 20.68 -32.38 51.24
CA ASN A 518 20.05 -32.67 52.52
C ASN A 518 21.00 -32.20 53.64
N LYS A 519 20.80 -30.99 54.15
CA LYS A 519 21.50 -30.48 55.36
C LYS A 519 21.08 -31.19 56.67
N SER A 520 20.56 -32.43 56.58
CA SER A 520 20.12 -33.18 57.77
C SER A 520 21.12 -34.23 58.30
N ASN A 521 22.28 -34.43 57.63
CA ASN A 521 23.26 -35.45 58.10
C ASN A 521 24.47 -34.87 58.86
N ASP A 522 24.65 -33.56 58.94
CA ASP A 522 25.79 -32.99 59.69
C ASP A 522 25.55 -32.80 61.19
N LEU A 523 24.30 -32.99 61.64
CA LEU A 523 24.00 -32.92 63.10
C LEU A 523 24.11 -34.24 63.84
N THR A 524 24.27 -35.38 63.17
CA THR A 524 24.38 -36.71 63.79
C THR A 524 25.83 -37.10 64.02
N ILE A 525 26.79 -36.56 63.30
CA ILE A 525 28.23 -36.85 63.49
C ILE A 525 28.82 -36.04 64.66
N ALA A 526 28.28 -34.86 64.93
CA ALA A 526 28.76 -34.04 66.08
C ALA A 526 28.31 -34.52 67.47
N ARG A 527 27.36 -35.49 67.57
CA ARG A 527 26.90 -36.06 68.83
C ARG A 527 27.66 -37.32 69.28
N ASN A 528 28.35 -37.99 68.37
CA ASN A 528 29.08 -39.23 68.76
C ASN A 528 30.54 -39.01 69.10
N CYS A 529 31.12 -37.82 69.04
CA CYS A 529 32.48 -37.53 69.48
C CYS A 529 32.59 -36.98 70.89
N ARG A 530 31.50 -36.89 71.69
CA ARG A 530 31.52 -36.38 73.05
C ARG A 530 31.46 -37.47 74.13
N ASN A 531 31.37 -38.75 73.82
CA ASN A 531 31.28 -39.85 74.79
C ASN A 531 32.49 -40.81 74.81
N LEU A 532 33.65 -40.39 74.35
CA LEU A 532 34.89 -41.21 74.43
C LEU A 532 36.03 -40.45 75.13
N ASN A 533 35.72 -39.76 76.22
CA ASN A 533 36.71 -39.33 77.23
C ASN A 533 36.02 -39.18 78.62
N ARG A 534 35.79 -40.35 79.23
CA ARG A 534 35.79 -40.58 80.69
C ARG A 534 36.16 -42.00 80.99
#